data_c421bec8eadeb94690cfb329ded1d00a
#
_entry.id   c421bec8eadeb94690cfb329ded1d00a
#
_cell.length_a   1.000
_cell.length_b   1.000
_cell.length_c   1.000
_cell.angle_alpha   90.00
_cell.angle_beta   90.00
_cell.angle_gamma   90.00
#
_symmetry.space_group_name_H-M   'P 1'
#
loop_
_entity.id
_entity.type
_entity.pdbx_description
1 polymer ?
#
loop_
_entity_poly.entity_id
_entity_poly.type
_entity_poly.pdbx_seq_one_letter_code
_entity_poly.pdbx_strand_id
1 'polypeptide(L)'
;MALYKLDKYYPNYCNETLACFGIKDFYVYAKDEFIGSVTNVLVDGNNGRFRYLVIDTGFWVFSIKVLLPVGLASVDYDHKRLSVSGLTKEHVNNLPEYKEDFVIDNDYEERVRNVYRSLVTITDLSRFYHATTYDYTLEPYFYEVSDPNLKMYEEQLSIWKKSYQVIR
;
A
#
# COMPACT_ATOMS: atom_id res chain seq x y z
N MET A 1 16.17 -0.83 -4.62
CA MET A 1 15.37 -0.04 -3.67
C MET A 1 14.64 -0.99 -2.74
N ALA A 2 14.69 -0.73 -1.44
CA ALA A 2 14.10 -1.62 -0.46
C ALA A 2 12.78 -1.07 0.07
N LEU A 3 11.80 -1.96 0.17
CA LEU A 3 10.52 -1.67 0.84
C LEU A 3 10.59 -2.27 2.25
N TYR A 4 10.15 -1.50 3.21
CA TYR A 4 10.13 -1.89 4.62
C TYR A 4 8.72 -1.88 5.16
N LYS A 5 8.43 -2.78 6.11
CA LYS A 5 7.20 -2.67 6.88
C LYS A 5 7.20 -1.39 7.69
N LEU A 6 6.03 -0.80 7.86
CA LEU A 6 5.87 0.46 8.58
C LEU A 6 6.49 0.43 9.97
N ASP A 7 6.25 -0.63 10.72
CA ASP A 7 6.76 -0.80 12.08
C ASP A 7 8.30 -0.94 12.14
N LYS A 8 8.91 -1.37 11.05
CA LYS A 8 10.38 -1.44 10.94
C LYS A 8 10.98 -0.09 10.58
N TYR A 9 10.29 0.69 9.74
CA TYR A 9 10.78 2.00 9.32
C TYR A 9 10.52 3.07 10.40
N TYR A 10 9.40 2.95 11.13
CA TYR A 10 9.01 3.85 12.21
C TYR A 10 8.85 3.04 13.52
N PRO A 11 9.97 2.57 14.13
CA PRO A 11 9.90 1.53 15.16
C PRO A 11 9.15 1.89 16.43
N ASN A 12 9.00 3.14 16.78
CA ASN A 12 8.34 3.55 18.03
C ASN A 12 7.04 4.33 17.81
N TYR A 13 6.51 4.33 16.59
CA TYR A 13 5.33 5.16 16.30
C TYR A 13 4.09 4.72 17.09
N CYS A 14 3.99 3.44 17.44
CA CYS A 14 2.85 2.92 18.18
C CYS A 14 2.75 3.44 19.60
N ASN A 15 3.84 3.93 20.16
CA ASN A 15 3.88 4.47 21.53
C ASN A 15 3.56 5.96 21.59
N GLU A 16 3.32 6.58 20.44
CA GLU A 16 3.06 8.00 20.32
C GLU A 16 1.59 8.25 19.96
N THR A 17 1.18 9.50 20.02
CA THR A 17 -0.19 9.93 19.73
C THR A 17 -0.64 9.65 18.29
N LEU A 18 0.30 9.32 17.41
CA LEU A 18 0.00 9.05 15.99
C LEU A 18 -0.70 7.74 15.74
N ALA A 19 -0.77 6.85 16.72
CA ALA A 19 -1.45 5.57 16.57
C ALA A 19 -2.93 5.72 16.18
N CYS A 20 -3.54 6.86 16.49
CA CYS A 20 -4.95 7.11 16.17
C CYS A 20 -5.24 7.23 14.66
N PHE A 21 -4.22 7.46 13.85
CA PHE A 21 -4.38 7.55 12.39
C PHE A 21 -4.08 6.23 11.69
N GLY A 22 -3.70 5.20 12.45
CA GLY A 22 -3.36 3.90 11.87
C GLY A 22 -4.55 3.22 11.20
N ILE A 23 -4.25 2.47 10.13
CA ILE A 23 -5.26 1.76 9.34
C ILE A 23 -5.14 0.25 9.47
N LYS A 24 -4.30 -0.24 10.37
CA LYS A 24 -4.17 -1.67 10.63
C LYS A 24 -5.52 -2.23 11.08
N ASP A 25 -5.87 -3.40 10.56
CA ASP A 25 -7.12 -4.11 10.82
C ASP A 25 -8.36 -3.47 10.17
N PHE A 26 -8.21 -2.41 9.38
CA PHE A 26 -9.33 -1.89 8.61
C PHE A 26 -9.78 -2.92 7.57
N TYR A 27 -11.10 -3.03 7.38
CA TYR A 27 -11.67 -3.91 6.38
C TYR A 27 -11.58 -3.28 4.99
N VAL A 28 -11.25 -4.11 4.00
CA VAL A 28 -11.10 -3.69 2.61
C VAL A 28 -12.30 -4.17 1.80
N TYR A 29 -12.92 -3.25 1.07
CA TYR A 29 -14.08 -3.52 0.24
C TYR A 29 -13.84 -3.10 -1.20
N ALA A 30 -14.33 -3.91 -2.14
CA ALA A 30 -14.42 -3.58 -3.55
C ALA A 30 -15.91 -3.43 -3.86
N LYS A 31 -16.41 -2.21 -3.99
CA LYS A 31 -17.83 -1.88 -3.93
C LYS A 31 -18.39 -2.37 -2.59
N ASP A 32 -19.41 -3.22 -2.61
CA ASP A 32 -20.00 -3.77 -1.38
C ASP A 32 -19.43 -5.15 -1.03
N GLU A 33 -18.41 -5.59 -1.74
CA GLU A 33 -17.85 -6.92 -1.59
C GLU A 33 -16.64 -6.89 -0.66
N PHE A 34 -16.66 -7.70 0.38
CA PHE A 34 -15.56 -7.81 1.34
C PHE A 34 -14.38 -8.53 0.69
N ILE A 35 -13.19 -7.92 0.76
CA ILE A 35 -11.95 -8.46 0.18
C ILE A 35 -11.03 -9.02 1.25
N GLY A 36 -10.87 -8.32 2.36
CA GLY A 36 -9.93 -8.71 3.40
C GLY A 36 -9.70 -7.58 4.40
N SER A 37 -8.56 -7.62 5.07
CA SER A 37 -8.18 -6.59 6.04
C SER A 37 -6.74 -6.15 5.87
N VAL A 38 -6.45 -4.90 6.25
CA VAL A 38 -5.10 -4.35 6.19
C VAL A 38 -4.28 -4.91 7.34
N THR A 39 -3.13 -5.50 7.04
CA THR A 39 -2.22 -6.03 8.07
C THR A 39 -0.97 -5.19 8.24
N ASN A 40 -0.56 -4.47 7.20
CA ASN A 40 0.65 -3.66 7.25
C ASN A 40 0.67 -2.62 6.13
N VAL A 41 1.64 -1.73 6.20
CA VAL A 41 1.95 -0.77 5.14
C VAL A 41 3.42 -0.97 4.78
N LEU A 42 3.73 -0.99 3.49
CA LEU A 42 5.11 -1.03 3.01
C LEU A 42 5.53 0.37 2.59
N VAL A 43 6.67 0.80 3.10
CA VAL A 43 7.20 2.14 2.84
C VAL A 43 8.51 2.05 2.08
N ASP A 44 8.78 3.10 1.30
CA ASP A 44 10.02 3.27 0.55
C ASP A 44 11.15 3.59 1.53
N GLY A 45 12.20 2.77 1.52
CA GLY A 45 13.33 2.95 2.42
C GLY A 45 14.14 4.21 2.17
N ASN A 46 14.01 4.82 0.99
CA ASN A 46 14.75 6.04 0.65
C ASN A 46 14.11 7.31 1.20
N ASN A 47 12.77 7.36 1.27
CA ASN A 47 12.08 8.59 1.63
C ASN A 47 10.92 8.40 2.61
N GLY A 48 10.61 7.17 2.99
CA GLY A 48 9.52 6.89 3.93
C GLY A 48 8.12 7.02 3.34
N ARG A 49 7.99 7.21 2.01
CA ARG A 49 6.68 7.31 1.36
C ARG A 49 5.99 5.96 1.37
N PHE A 50 4.69 5.98 1.55
CA PHE A 50 3.88 4.77 1.47
C PHE A 50 3.84 4.28 0.01
N ARG A 51 4.00 2.97 -0.18
CA ARG A 51 3.95 2.38 -1.52
C ARG A 51 2.83 1.35 -1.66
N TYR A 52 2.67 0.49 -0.66
CA TYR A 52 1.66 -0.58 -0.72
C TYR A 52 1.00 -0.78 0.63
N LEU A 53 -0.26 -1.18 0.60
CA LEU A 53 -0.93 -1.78 1.74
C LEU A 53 -0.87 -3.29 1.61
N VAL A 54 -0.61 -3.99 2.70
CA VAL A 54 -0.65 -5.45 2.74
C VAL A 54 -2.04 -5.86 3.18
N ILE A 55 -2.73 -6.62 2.35
CA ILE A 55 -4.10 -7.05 2.58
C ILE A 55 -4.11 -8.56 2.82
N ASP A 56 -4.69 -8.97 3.94
CA ASP A 56 -4.93 -10.38 4.24
C ASP A 56 -6.34 -10.76 3.78
N THR A 57 -6.42 -11.74 2.88
CA THR A 57 -7.68 -12.20 2.30
C THR A 57 -8.26 -13.40 3.07
N GLY A 58 -8.15 -13.39 4.40
CA GLY A 58 -8.36 -14.54 5.29
C GLY A 58 -9.72 -15.22 5.25
N PHE A 59 -10.73 -14.65 4.56
CA PHE A 59 -12.06 -15.24 4.45
C PHE A 59 -12.26 -16.06 3.17
N TRP A 60 -11.22 -16.17 2.36
CA TRP A 60 -11.26 -16.95 1.12
C TRP A 60 -10.74 -18.37 1.38
N VAL A 61 -10.99 -19.28 0.43
CA VAL A 61 -10.57 -20.69 0.56
C VAL A 61 -9.07 -20.80 0.84
N PHE A 62 -8.28 -19.88 0.30
CA PHE A 62 -6.85 -19.79 0.60
C PHE A 62 -6.58 -18.40 1.16
N SER A 63 -6.30 -18.35 2.47
CA SER A 63 -5.88 -17.10 3.11
C SER A 63 -4.48 -16.73 2.61
N ILE A 64 -4.41 -15.71 1.78
CA ILE A 64 -3.13 -15.18 1.28
C ILE A 64 -3.08 -13.68 1.54
N LYS A 65 -1.86 -13.15 1.57
CA LYS A 65 -1.64 -11.71 1.60
C LYS A 65 -1.31 -11.22 0.20
N VAL A 66 -1.84 -10.06 -0.14
CA VAL A 66 -1.60 -9.41 -1.44
C VAL A 66 -1.27 -7.95 -1.21
N LEU A 67 -0.65 -7.32 -2.21
CA LEU A 67 -0.28 -5.90 -2.13
C LEU A 67 -1.29 -5.04 -2.90
N LEU A 68 -1.63 -3.90 -2.31
CA LEU A 68 -2.46 -2.87 -2.92
C LEU A 68 -1.68 -1.57 -3.00
N PRO A 69 -1.46 -1.00 -4.21
CA PRO A 69 -0.82 0.31 -4.32
C PRO A 69 -1.62 1.38 -3.58
N VAL A 70 -0.92 2.20 -2.82
CA VAL A 70 -1.56 3.17 -1.89
C VAL A 70 -2.43 4.21 -2.59
N GLY A 71 -2.12 4.55 -3.83
CA GLY A 71 -2.88 5.57 -4.58
C GLY A 71 -4.30 5.14 -4.94
N LEU A 72 -4.59 3.85 -4.91
CA LEU A 72 -5.91 3.31 -5.23
C LEU A 72 -6.84 3.24 -4.02
N ALA A 73 -6.33 3.49 -2.83
CA ALA A 73 -7.07 3.31 -1.59
C ALA A 73 -7.86 4.56 -1.22
N SER A 74 -9.09 4.36 -0.76
CA SER A 74 -9.93 5.39 -0.17
C SER A 74 -10.28 4.96 1.25
N VAL A 75 -9.97 5.79 2.26
CA VAL A 75 -10.05 5.43 3.67
C VAL A 75 -11.20 6.14 4.36
N ASP A 76 -12.01 5.37 5.08
CA ASP A 76 -13.07 5.87 5.93
C ASP A 76 -12.75 5.48 7.39
N TYR A 77 -12.27 6.44 8.17
CA TYR A 77 -11.93 6.20 9.57
C TYR A 77 -13.16 5.92 10.45
N ASP A 78 -14.28 6.56 10.14
CA ASP A 78 -15.49 6.42 10.96
C ASP A 78 -16.01 4.98 10.95
N HIS A 79 -15.90 4.32 9.81
CA HIS A 79 -16.35 2.94 9.64
C HIS A 79 -15.20 1.93 9.64
N LYS A 80 -13.96 2.38 9.80
CA LYS A 80 -12.77 1.54 9.74
C LYS A 80 -12.72 0.70 8.48
N ARG A 81 -12.97 1.35 7.36
CA ARG A 81 -13.07 0.74 6.05
C ARG A 81 -12.11 1.37 5.07
N LEU A 82 -11.69 0.55 4.14
CA LEU A 82 -10.90 0.99 2.99
C LEU A 82 -11.58 0.46 1.74
N SER A 83 -11.75 1.30 0.75
CA SER A 83 -12.39 0.91 -0.52
C SER A 83 -11.45 1.13 -1.70
N VAL A 84 -11.62 0.30 -2.72
CA VAL A 84 -10.86 0.36 -3.96
C VAL A 84 -11.83 0.33 -5.13
N SER A 85 -11.88 1.43 -5.88
CA SER A 85 -12.80 1.56 -7.01
C SER A 85 -12.40 0.61 -8.14
N GLY A 86 -13.37 -0.14 -8.66
CA GLY A 86 -13.18 -1.01 -9.82
C GLY A 86 -12.52 -2.35 -9.53
N LEU A 87 -12.06 -2.58 -8.31
CA LEU A 87 -11.44 -3.85 -7.94
C LEU A 87 -12.50 -4.96 -7.85
N THR A 88 -12.15 -6.17 -8.29
CA THR A 88 -13.00 -7.36 -8.19
C THR A 88 -12.24 -8.48 -7.53
N LYS A 89 -12.97 -9.53 -7.08
CA LYS A 89 -12.34 -10.75 -6.55
C LYS A 89 -11.47 -11.43 -7.61
N GLU A 90 -11.86 -11.34 -8.87
CA GLU A 90 -11.05 -11.89 -9.96
C GLU A 90 -9.68 -11.19 -10.03
N HIS A 91 -9.65 -9.87 -9.92
CA HIS A 91 -8.38 -9.14 -9.85
C HIS A 91 -7.53 -9.62 -8.69
N VAL A 92 -8.12 -9.77 -7.52
CA VAL A 92 -7.40 -10.21 -6.31
C VAL A 92 -6.87 -11.63 -6.49
N ASN A 93 -7.65 -12.52 -7.11
CA ASN A 93 -7.21 -13.90 -7.39
C ASN A 93 -6.01 -13.96 -8.33
N ASN A 94 -5.83 -12.96 -9.17
CA ASN A 94 -4.71 -12.88 -10.12
C ASN A 94 -3.48 -12.21 -9.54
N LEU A 95 -3.57 -11.65 -8.32
CA LEU A 95 -2.44 -11.01 -7.67
C LEU A 95 -1.42 -12.05 -7.20
N PRO A 96 -0.12 -11.76 -7.34
CA PRO A 96 0.89 -12.63 -6.74
C PRO A 96 0.82 -12.55 -5.22
N GLU A 97 0.97 -13.70 -4.57
CA GLU A 97 0.99 -13.77 -3.11
C GLU A 97 2.16 -12.99 -2.54
N TYR A 98 1.92 -12.21 -1.50
CA TYR A 98 2.96 -11.56 -0.73
C TYR A 98 3.30 -12.42 0.48
N LYS A 99 4.59 -12.70 0.66
CA LYS A 99 5.11 -13.40 1.85
C LYS A 99 6.11 -12.48 2.56
N GLU A 100 6.05 -12.45 3.88
CA GLU A 100 6.83 -11.51 4.68
C GLU A 100 8.34 -11.69 4.57
N ASP A 101 8.78 -12.90 4.24
CA ASP A 101 10.19 -13.24 4.06
C ASP A 101 10.69 -13.03 2.62
N PHE A 102 9.81 -12.58 1.71
CA PHE A 102 10.21 -12.31 0.33
C PHE A 102 11.05 -11.06 0.23
N VAL A 103 12.07 -11.12 -0.62
CA VAL A 103 12.67 -9.92 -1.20
C VAL A 103 11.76 -9.47 -2.33
N ILE A 104 11.19 -8.27 -2.19
CA ILE A 104 10.32 -7.70 -3.22
C ILE A 104 11.23 -7.09 -4.28
N ASP A 105 11.29 -7.74 -5.44
CA ASP A 105 12.08 -7.26 -6.58
C ASP A 105 11.19 -6.57 -7.62
N ASN A 106 11.82 -6.01 -8.65
CA ASN A 106 11.09 -5.30 -9.71
C ASN A 106 10.11 -6.20 -10.45
N ASP A 107 10.45 -7.46 -10.66
CA ASP A 107 9.57 -8.41 -11.35
C ASP A 107 8.30 -8.69 -10.54
N TYR A 108 8.43 -8.84 -9.24
CA TYR A 108 7.28 -9.02 -8.36
C TYR A 108 6.36 -7.81 -8.39
N GLU A 109 6.92 -6.61 -8.22
CA GLU A 109 6.14 -5.37 -8.24
C GLU A 109 5.46 -5.18 -9.61
N GLU A 110 6.14 -5.52 -10.71
CA GLU A 110 5.56 -5.40 -12.04
C GLU A 110 4.36 -6.35 -12.21
N ARG A 111 4.44 -7.56 -11.69
CA ARG A 111 3.30 -8.49 -11.71
C ARG A 111 2.12 -7.95 -10.89
N VAL A 112 2.38 -7.30 -9.76
CA VAL A 112 1.35 -6.62 -8.98
C VAL A 112 0.72 -5.50 -9.80
N ARG A 113 1.54 -4.62 -10.36
CA ARG A 113 1.06 -3.47 -11.15
C ARG A 113 0.24 -3.90 -12.35
N ASN A 114 0.62 -4.98 -13.02
CA ASN A 114 -0.09 -5.44 -14.22
C ASN A 114 -1.55 -5.81 -13.91
N VAL A 115 -1.82 -6.39 -12.76
CA VAL A 115 -3.19 -6.69 -12.36
C VAL A 115 -3.98 -5.39 -12.17
N TYR A 116 -3.41 -4.41 -11.50
CA TYR A 116 -4.09 -3.14 -11.20
C TYR A 116 -4.18 -2.21 -12.41
N ARG A 117 -3.33 -2.36 -13.42
CA ARG A 117 -3.38 -1.51 -14.62
C ARG A 117 -4.69 -1.64 -15.38
N SER A 118 -5.39 -2.76 -15.24
CA SER A 118 -6.72 -2.91 -15.83
C SER A 118 -7.76 -2.00 -15.18
N LEU A 119 -7.50 -1.47 -14.00
CA LEU A 119 -8.38 -0.55 -13.28
C LEU A 119 -8.19 0.91 -13.72
N VAL A 120 -7.14 1.22 -14.43
CA VAL A 120 -6.80 2.57 -14.87
C VAL A 120 -6.60 2.58 -16.39
N THR A 121 -6.89 3.72 -17.03
CA THR A 121 -6.71 3.84 -18.48
C THR A 121 -5.27 4.19 -18.79
N ILE A 122 -4.53 3.25 -19.38
CA ILE A 122 -3.14 3.45 -19.77
C ILE A 122 -3.04 3.24 -21.28
N THR A 123 -2.54 4.26 -21.98
CA THR A 123 -2.44 4.23 -23.45
C THR A 123 -1.07 3.82 -23.96
N ASP A 124 -0.03 3.93 -23.13
CA ASP A 124 1.33 3.55 -23.52
C ASP A 124 2.06 2.94 -22.34
N LEU A 125 2.28 1.63 -22.41
CA LEU A 125 3.00 0.87 -21.39
C LEU A 125 4.50 0.78 -21.67
N SER A 126 4.96 1.16 -22.86
CA SER A 126 6.34 0.94 -23.27
C SER A 126 7.33 1.71 -22.39
N ARG A 127 6.95 2.87 -21.89
CA ARG A 127 7.81 3.69 -21.02
C ARG A 127 8.05 3.12 -19.64
N PHE A 128 7.26 2.12 -19.22
CA PHE A 128 7.42 1.49 -17.91
C PHE A 128 8.34 0.28 -17.95
N TYR A 129 8.68 -0.18 -19.13
CA TYR A 129 9.29 -1.49 -19.34
C TYR A 129 10.82 -1.48 -19.35
N HIS A 130 11.46 -0.32 -19.32
CA HIS A 130 12.88 -0.25 -19.67
C HIS A 130 13.83 -0.07 -18.50
N ALA A 131 13.35 -0.17 -17.28
CA ALA A 131 14.24 0.16 -16.18
C ALA A 131 14.56 -1.06 -15.36
N THR A 132 15.83 -1.28 -15.13
CA THR A 132 16.31 -2.08 -14.03
C THR A 132 15.87 -1.47 -12.69
N THR A 133 15.52 -0.17 -12.70
CA THR A 133 14.94 0.54 -11.56
C THR A 133 13.63 1.19 -12.00
N TYR A 134 12.56 0.89 -11.27
CA TYR A 134 11.25 1.47 -11.53
C TYR A 134 11.16 2.87 -10.90
N ASP A 135 10.58 3.81 -11.66
CA ASP A 135 10.33 5.17 -11.16
C ASP A 135 8.86 5.30 -10.78
N TYR A 136 8.59 5.39 -9.48
CA TYR A 136 7.22 5.47 -8.96
C TYR A 136 6.48 6.73 -9.38
N THR A 137 7.20 7.79 -9.76
CA THR A 137 6.57 9.03 -10.22
C THR A 137 5.91 8.91 -11.59
N LEU A 138 6.25 7.85 -12.34
CA LEU A 138 5.65 7.60 -13.65
C LEU A 138 4.20 7.11 -13.56
N GLU A 139 3.82 6.52 -12.44
CA GLU A 139 2.46 6.03 -12.22
C GLU A 139 1.88 6.60 -10.91
N PRO A 140 1.62 7.91 -10.87
CA PRO A 140 1.15 8.56 -9.62
C PRO A 140 -0.20 8.06 -9.14
N TYR A 141 -1.05 7.57 -10.03
CA TYR A 141 -2.32 6.96 -9.65
C TYR A 141 -2.14 5.72 -8.77
N PHE A 142 -0.97 5.06 -8.83
CA PHE A 142 -0.65 3.93 -7.96
C PHE A 142 0.07 4.36 -6.68
N TYR A 143 1.02 5.28 -6.79
CA TYR A 143 2.00 5.48 -5.73
C TYR A 143 1.97 6.86 -5.08
N GLU A 144 1.10 7.73 -5.53
CA GLU A 144 0.85 8.98 -4.82
C GLU A 144 -0.43 8.84 -4.02
N VAL A 145 -0.32 9.04 -2.71
CA VAL A 145 -1.47 8.95 -1.83
C VAL A 145 -2.42 10.10 -2.16
N SER A 146 -3.57 9.77 -2.72
CA SER A 146 -4.58 10.76 -3.11
C SER A 146 -5.68 10.92 -2.07
N ASP A 147 -5.91 9.89 -1.26
CA ASP A 147 -6.91 9.95 -0.19
C ASP A 147 -6.45 10.91 0.91
N PRO A 148 -7.28 11.93 1.28
CA PRO A 148 -6.86 12.92 2.28
C PRO A 148 -6.52 12.33 3.65
N ASN A 149 -7.23 11.30 4.07
CA ASN A 149 -6.99 10.66 5.37
C ASN A 149 -5.68 9.89 5.38
N LEU A 150 -5.43 9.12 4.35
CA LEU A 150 -4.19 8.35 4.23
C LEU A 150 -2.99 9.26 4.03
N LYS A 151 -3.17 10.35 3.28
CA LYS A 151 -2.13 11.36 3.08
C LYS A 151 -1.76 12.03 4.40
N MET A 152 -2.74 12.36 5.22
CA MET A 152 -2.51 12.95 6.54
C MET A 152 -1.70 12.00 7.42
N TYR A 153 -2.02 10.72 7.40
CA TYR A 153 -1.28 9.71 8.15
C TYR A 153 0.19 9.64 7.70
N GLU A 154 0.42 9.58 6.40
CA GLU A 154 1.77 9.59 5.83
C GLU A 154 2.57 10.83 6.25
N GLU A 155 1.96 11.99 6.17
CA GLU A 155 2.58 13.27 6.54
C GLU A 155 2.90 13.35 8.04
N GLN A 156 1.98 12.89 8.88
CA GLN A 156 2.17 12.89 10.33
C GLN A 156 3.35 12.01 10.74
N LEU A 157 3.49 10.84 10.14
CA LEU A 157 4.63 9.96 10.40
C LEU A 157 5.95 10.60 9.98
N SER A 158 5.95 11.27 8.83
CA SER A 158 7.15 11.97 8.36
C SER A 158 7.57 13.10 9.32
N ILE A 159 6.61 13.88 9.80
CA ILE A 159 6.85 14.95 10.77
C ILE A 159 7.36 14.35 12.09
N TRP A 160 6.73 13.30 12.57
CA TRP A 160 7.13 12.63 13.80
C TRP A 160 8.58 12.14 13.72
N LYS A 161 8.96 11.51 12.62
CA LYS A 161 10.32 11.00 12.44
C LYS A 161 11.36 12.12 12.47
N LYS A 162 11.08 13.23 11.82
CA LYS A 162 11.97 14.38 11.82
C LYS A 162 12.13 14.97 13.23
N SER A 163 11.03 15.11 13.97
CA SER A 163 11.03 15.61 15.34
C SER A 163 11.81 14.68 16.28
N TYR A 164 11.62 13.38 16.13
CA TYR A 164 12.31 12.39 16.93
C TYR A 164 13.83 12.41 16.68
N GLN A 165 14.24 12.61 15.43
CA GLN A 165 15.66 12.71 15.08
C GLN A 165 16.32 13.97 15.64
N VAL A 166 15.58 15.07 15.72
CA VAL A 166 16.09 16.34 16.25
C VAL A 166 16.31 16.27 17.77
N ILE A 167 15.44 15.56 18.48
CA ILE A 167 15.51 15.43 19.94
C ILE A 167 16.66 14.50 20.38
N ARG A 168 17.11 13.64 19.48
CA ARG A 168 18.28 12.82 19.73
C ARG A 168 19.56 13.64 19.61
#